data_3e1f504f86d6e1c6e9e6b7b6a2fc863e
#
_entry.id   3e1f504f86d6e1c6e9e6b7b6a2fc863e
#
_cell.length_a   1.000
_cell.length_b   1.000
_cell.length_c   1.000
_cell.angle_alpha   90.00
_cell.angle_beta   90.00
_cell.angle_gamma   90.00
#
_symmetry.space_group_name_H-M   'P 1'
#
loop_
_entity.id
_entity.type
_entity.pdbx_description
1 polymer ?
#
loop_
_entity_poly.entity_id
_entity_poly.type
_entity_poly.pdbx_seq_one_letter_code
_entity_poly.pdbx_strand_id
1 'polypeptide(L)'
;MWLASRSILVFILSLFLLSTSLAEARSNHGYGSELIQSVATAELSPEAIIALKLIKQGGPYPYPRDGVVFGSFEKRLPKQQRGYYHEYTVKTPGVRSRGARRIVCGQPVECYYSDDHYETFKRIRE
;
A
#
# COMPACT_ATOMS: atom_id res chain seq x y z
N MET A 1 -34.75 -69.69 -13.85
CA MET A 1 -34.03 -69.15 -13.99
C MET A 1 -33.61 -67.83 -13.37
N TRP A 2 -32.86 -67.52 -13.07
CA TRP A 2 -31.88 -66.98 -12.18
C TRP A 2 -30.97 -65.97 -12.88
N LEU A 3 -31.45 -65.22 -13.73
CA LEU A 3 -30.68 -64.22 -14.49
C LEU A 3 -31.01 -62.79 -14.15
N ALA A 4 -31.89 -62.56 -13.23
CA ALA A 4 -32.33 -61.19 -12.92
C ALA A 4 -31.53 -60.46 -11.82
N SER A 5 -30.55 -61.13 -11.27
CA SER A 5 -29.90 -60.58 -10.07
C SER A 5 -28.55 -59.90 -10.27
N ARG A 6 -28.16 -59.69 -11.50
CA ARG A 6 -26.78 -59.19 -11.71
C ARG A 6 -26.67 -57.73 -12.19
N SER A 7 -27.79 -57.12 -12.41
CA SER A 7 -27.78 -55.78 -12.99
C SER A 7 -27.95 -54.64 -11.99
N ILE A 8 -28.15 -54.96 -10.72
CA ILE A 8 -28.42 -53.92 -9.72
C ILE A 8 -27.16 -53.45 -9.02
N LEU A 9 -26.07 -54.18 -9.18
CA LEU A 9 -24.83 -53.86 -8.47
C LEU A 9 -23.90 -52.88 -9.18
N VAL A 10 -24.24 -52.49 -10.37
CA VAL A 10 -23.36 -51.61 -11.16
C VAL A 10 -23.74 -50.12 -11.07
N PHE A 11 -24.89 -49.83 -10.52
CA PHE A 11 -25.38 -48.45 -10.46
C PHE A 11 -25.04 -47.68 -9.17
N ILE A 12 -24.37 -48.29 -8.22
CA ILE A 12 -24.09 -47.63 -6.95
C ILE A 12 -22.66 -47.03 -6.91
N LEU A 13 -21.86 -47.26 -7.95
CA LEU A 13 -20.46 -46.84 -7.91
C LEU A 13 -20.16 -45.60 -8.74
N SER A 14 -21.15 -44.90 -9.23
CA SER A 14 -20.94 -43.71 -10.05
C SER A 14 -21.32 -42.39 -9.40
N LEU A 15 -21.59 -42.41 -8.11
CA LEU A 15 -21.84 -41.19 -7.36
C LEU A 15 -20.66 -40.86 -6.44
N PHE A 16 -19.44 -41.01 -6.95
CA PHE A 16 -18.31 -40.38 -6.33
C PHE A 16 -18.25 -38.96 -6.88
N LEU A 17 -18.92 -38.11 -6.17
CA LEU A 17 -18.86 -36.66 -6.28
C LEU A 17 -17.40 -36.21 -6.38
N LEU A 18 -17.08 -35.64 -7.53
CA LEU A 18 -15.97 -34.70 -7.61
C LEU A 18 -16.33 -33.48 -6.74
N SER A 19 -15.98 -33.55 -5.49
CA SER A 19 -15.79 -32.34 -4.71
C SER A 19 -14.50 -31.70 -5.21
N THR A 20 -14.61 -30.91 -6.26
CA THR A 20 -13.58 -29.96 -6.60
C THR A 20 -13.57 -28.92 -5.47
N SER A 21 -12.72 -29.12 -4.50
CA SER A 21 -12.34 -28.05 -3.61
C SER A 21 -11.66 -26.99 -4.47
N LEU A 22 -12.39 -25.92 -4.75
CA LEU A 22 -11.81 -24.68 -5.18
C LEU A 22 -10.91 -24.21 -4.03
N ALA A 23 -9.63 -24.50 -4.16
CA ALA A 23 -8.64 -23.85 -3.35
C ALA A 23 -8.61 -22.39 -3.83
N GLU A 24 -9.33 -21.52 -3.13
CA GLU A 24 -9.12 -20.11 -3.26
C GLU A 24 -7.68 -19.82 -2.89
N ALA A 25 -6.90 -19.55 -3.89
CA ALA A 25 -5.60 -18.94 -3.69
C ALA A 25 -5.84 -17.55 -3.12
N ARG A 26 -5.86 -17.45 -1.79
CA ARG A 26 -5.73 -16.17 -1.11
C ARG A 26 -4.38 -15.61 -1.50
N SER A 27 -4.38 -14.72 -2.46
CA SER A 27 -3.24 -13.88 -2.71
C SER A 27 -2.98 -13.09 -1.44
N ASN A 28 -1.95 -13.46 -0.71
CA ASN A 28 -1.38 -12.63 0.34
C ASN A 28 -0.84 -11.37 -0.31
N HIS A 29 -1.71 -10.43 -0.62
CA HIS A 29 -1.31 -9.08 -0.93
C HIS A 29 -0.87 -8.42 0.37
N GLY A 30 0.40 -8.21 0.45
CA GLY A 30 1.15 -7.30 1.30
C GLY A 30 0.52 -6.88 2.62
N TYR A 31 0.98 -7.45 3.68
CA TYR A 31 0.63 -7.22 5.08
C TYR A 31 0.75 -5.75 5.57
N GLY A 32 1.15 -4.82 4.72
CA GLY A 32 1.31 -3.42 5.07
C GLY A 32 0.27 -2.46 4.49
N SER A 33 -0.42 -2.87 3.43
CA SER A 33 -1.25 -1.94 2.65
C SER A 33 -2.66 -1.73 3.22
N GLU A 34 -3.24 -2.70 3.90
CA GLU A 34 -4.63 -2.61 4.38
C GLU A 34 -4.82 -1.76 5.64
N LEU A 35 -3.75 -1.48 6.38
CA LEU A 35 -3.81 -0.75 7.64
C LEU A 35 -3.47 0.74 7.50
N ILE A 36 -3.03 1.19 6.33
CA ILE A 36 -2.68 2.60 6.11
C ILE A 36 -3.94 3.39 5.82
N GLN A 37 -4.25 4.33 6.70
CA GLN A 37 -5.34 5.28 6.49
C GLN A 37 -5.06 6.16 5.28
N SER A 38 -6.12 6.67 4.66
CA SER A 38 -5.99 7.62 3.56
C SER A 38 -6.39 9.02 3.98
N VAL A 39 -5.82 10.00 3.29
CA VAL A 39 -6.19 11.41 3.40
C VAL A 39 -6.36 11.97 1.99
N ALA A 40 -7.42 12.74 1.75
CA ALA A 40 -7.59 13.40 0.47
C ALA A 40 -6.64 14.61 0.37
N THR A 41 -6.15 14.91 -0.82
CA THR A 41 -5.28 16.08 -1.05
C THR A 41 -5.92 17.36 -0.53
N ALA A 42 -7.23 17.51 -0.71
CA ALA A 42 -7.97 18.70 -0.24
C ALA A 42 -7.99 18.84 1.29
N GLU A 43 -7.75 17.77 2.04
CA GLU A 43 -7.71 17.76 3.51
C GLU A 43 -6.32 18.04 4.07
N LEU A 44 -5.31 18.09 3.22
CA LEU A 44 -3.94 18.41 3.63
C LEU A 44 -3.79 19.89 3.95
N SER A 45 -2.80 20.22 4.79
CA SER A 45 -2.43 21.61 5.03
C SER A 45 -1.97 22.29 3.74
N PRO A 46 -2.07 23.63 3.63
CA PRO A 46 -1.54 24.36 2.47
C PRO A 46 -0.06 24.04 2.18
N GLU A 47 0.76 23.89 3.22
CA GLU A 47 2.19 23.57 3.09
C GLU A 47 2.40 22.16 2.51
N ALA A 48 1.56 21.20 2.89
CA ALA A 48 1.62 19.85 2.34
C ALA A 48 1.20 19.83 0.86
N ILE A 49 0.19 20.60 0.49
CA ILE A 49 -0.26 20.76 -0.90
C ILE A 49 0.85 21.38 -1.75
N ILE A 50 1.53 22.41 -1.24
CA ILE A 50 2.68 23.04 -1.92
C ILE A 50 3.80 22.02 -2.12
N ALA A 51 4.17 21.27 -1.09
CA ALA A 51 5.19 20.24 -1.18
C ALA A 51 4.82 19.17 -2.22
N LEU A 52 3.58 18.71 -2.23
CA LEU A 52 3.11 17.72 -3.19
C LEU A 52 3.21 18.22 -4.64
N LYS A 53 2.88 19.48 -4.89
CA LYS A 53 3.06 20.11 -6.21
C LYS A 53 4.50 20.14 -6.63
N LEU A 54 5.42 20.52 -5.73
CA LEU A 54 6.86 20.53 -6.01
C LEU A 54 7.38 19.12 -6.34
N ILE A 55 6.93 18.12 -5.61
CA ILE A 55 7.29 16.71 -5.87
C ILE A 55 6.86 16.30 -7.29
N LYS A 56 5.66 16.63 -7.69
CA LYS A 56 5.14 16.33 -9.04
C LYS A 56 5.88 17.07 -10.15
N GLN A 57 6.38 18.25 -9.87
CA GLN A 57 7.17 19.04 -10.80
C GLN A 57 8.64 18.60 -10.90
N GLY A 58 9.12 17.82 -9.92
CA GLY A 58 10.53 17.46 -9.84
C GLY A 58 11.41 18.52 -9.20
N GLY A 59 10.86 19.42 -8.43
CA GLY A 59 11.55 20.52 -7.75
C GLY A 59 11.52 21.84 -8.52
N PRO A 60 12.40 22.81 -8.15
CA PRO A 60 13.38 22.75 -7.07
C PRO A 60 12.74 22.70 -5.67
N TYR A 61 13.47 22.09 -4.73
CA TYR A 61 12.99 21.89 -3.37
C TYR A 61 13.65 22.85 -2.39
N PRO A 62 12.92 23.31 -1.34
CA PRO A 62 13.44 24.30 -0.41
C PRO A 62 14.46 23.76 0.61
N TYR A 63 14.51 22.43 0.81
CA TYR A 63 15.40 21.82 1.81
C TYR A 63 16.41 20.89 1.14
N PRO A 64 17.69 20.89 1.59
CA PRO A 64 18.74 20.06 0.99
C PRO A 64 18.46 18.56 1.03
N ARG A 65 17.71 18.10 2.03
CA ARG A 65 17.37 16.69 2.16
C ARG A 65 16.14 16.25 1.32
N ASP A 66 15.48 17.18 0.69
CA ASP A 66 14.33 16.83 -0.12
C ASP A 66 14.75 16.00 -1.34
N GLY A 67 14.05 14.91 -1.57
CA GLY A 67 14.32 13.98 -2.65
C GLY A 67 15.34 12.88 -2.33
N VAL A 68 15.89 12.82 -1.11
CA VAL A 68 16.79 11.73 -0.73
C VAL A 68 16.01 10.43 -0.53
N VAL A 69 16.70 9.29 -0.70
CA VAL A 69 16.12 7.98 -0.51
C VAL A 69 15.67 7.80 0.94
N PHE A 70 14.43 7.35 1.10
CA PHE A 70 13.87 6.97 2.39
C PHE A 70 13.95 5.45 2.55
N GLY A 71 14.71 4.98 3.53
CA GLY A 71 14.99 3.56 3.72
C GLY A 71 14.28 2.89 4.90
N SER A 72 13.63 3.65 5.77
CA SER A 72 13.02 3.13 7.00
C SER A 72 11.52 2.84 6.85
N PHE A 73 11.13 2.18 5.77
CA PHE A 73 9.74 1.96 5.43
C PHE A 73 9.19 0.57 5.79
N GLU A 74 10.03 -0.39 6.14
CA GLU A 74 9.72 -1.84 6.15
C GLU A 74 8.52 -2.23 6.99
N LYS A 75 8.18 -1.47 8.04
CA LYS A 75 7.05 -1.77 8.94
C LYS A 75 5.85 -0.84 8.78
N ARG A 76 5.97 0.23 8.01
CA ARG A 76 5.00 1.33 7.97
C ARG A 76 4.48 1.67 6.58
N LEU A 77 5.21 1.30 5.57
CA LEU A 77 4.85 1.48 4.17
C LEU A 77 4.88 0.15 3.43
N PRO A 78 4.17 0.02 2.30
CA PRO A 78 4.24 -1.17 1.47
C PRO A 78 5.68 -1.50 1.12
N LYS A 79 6.04 -2.79 1.23
CA LYS A 79 7.40 -3.25 0.95
C LYS A 79 7.75 -3.04 -0.51
N GLN A 80 8.88 -2.37 -0.74
CA GLN A 80 9.42 -2.09 -2.07
C GLN A 80 10.93 -2.27 -2.06
N GLN A 81 11.53 -2.25 -3.23
CA GLN A 81 12.98 -2.30 -3.38
C GLN A 81 13.63 -1.06 -2.76
N ARG A 82 14.86 -1.23 -2.28
CA ARG A 82 15.64 -0.10 -1.79
C ARG A 82 15.78 0.95 -2.89
N GLY A 83 15.61 2.21 -2.51
CA GLY A 83 15.63 3.33 -3.45
C GLY A 83 14.28 3.68 -4.08
N TYR A 84 13.24 2.89 -3.80
CA TYR A 84 11.89 3.16 -4.32
C TYR A 84 11.27 4.40 -3.70
N TYR A 85 11.41 4.61 -2.40
CA TYR A 85 10.84 5.76 -1.70
C TYR A 85 11.84 6.90 -1.55
N HIS A 86 11.34 8.12 -1.71
CA HIS A 86 12.06 9.36 -1.48
C HIS A 86 11.29 10.23 -0.50
N GLU A 87 12.01 10.96 0.37
CA GLU A 87 11.41 11.81 1.39
C GLU A 87 11.43 13.27 0.99
N TYR A 88 10.45 14.01 1.46
CA TYR A 88 10.31 15.45 1.23
C TYR A 88 9.80 16.13 2.49
N THR A 89 10.28 17.34 2.76
CA THR A 89 9.87 18.13 3.90
C THR A 89 8.58 18.86 3.60
N VAL A 90 7.63 18.80 4.54
CA VAL A 90 6.48 19.69 4.60
C VAL A 90 6.77 20.77 5.64
N LYS A 91 6.81 22.03 5.22
CA LYS A 91 7.10 23.14 6.11
C LYS A 91 6.11 23.20 7.27
N THR A 92 6.63 23.35 8.48
CA THR A 92 5.82 23.62 9.67
C THR A 92 5.87 25.12 9.96
N PRO A 93 4.73 25.86 9.87
CA PRO A 93 4.71 27.28 10.17
C PRO A 93 5.22 27.59 11.58
N GLY A 94 6.01 28.65 11.70
CA GLY A 94 6.50 29.13 12.98
C GLY A 94 7.70 28.41 13.57
N VAL A 95 8.24 27.36 12.91
CA VAL A 95 9.47 26.69 13.36
C VAL A 95 10.61 27.01 12.41
N ARG A 96 11.82 27.15 12.97
CA ARG A 96 13.06 27.38 12.19
C ARG A 96 13.65 26.10 11.63
N SER A 97 13.43 24.97 12.30
CA SER A 97 13.89 23.66 11.86
C SER A 97 13.01 23.12 10.74
N ARG A 98 13.40 21.95 10.18
CA ARG A 98 12.54 21.23 9.23
C ARG A 98 11.20 20.80 9.83
N GLY A 99 11.08 20.78 11.17
CA GLY A 99 9.91 20.21 11.83
C GLY A 99 9.80 18.70 11.60
N ALA A 100 8.63 18.14 11.93
CA ALA A 100 8.39 16.69 11.87
C ALA A 100 7.55 16.24 10.65
N ARG A 101 7.01 17.15 9.87
CA ARG A 101 6.10 16.82 8.76
C ARG A 101 6.88 16.42 7.51
N ARG A 102 6.43 15.32 6.89
CA ARG A 102 7.08 14.74 5.69
C ARG A 102 6.04 14.23 4.70
N ILE A 103 6.43 14.20 3.43
CA ILE A 103 5.80 13.38 2.41
C ILE A 103 6.85 12.39 1.92
N VAL A 104 6.46 11.13 1.78
CA VAL A 104 7.28 10.07 1.21
C VAL A 104 6.56 9.54 -0.03
N CYS A 105 7.25 9.56 -1.17
CA CYS A 105 6.68 9.11 -2.43
C CYS A 105 7.54 8.02 -3.06
N GLY A 106 6.89 6.96 -3.55
CA GLY A 106 7.52 5.97 -4.40
C GLY A 106 7.48 6.39 -5.86
N GLN A 107 6.27 6.64 -6.35
CA GLN A 107 6.04 7.21 -7.67
C GLN A 107 5.21 8.49 -7.53
N PRO A 108 5.14 9.36 -8.55
CA PRO A 108 4.44 10.64 -8.43
C PRO A 108 3.00 10.54 -7.93
N VAL A 109 2.34 9.40 -8.15
CA VAL A 109 0.97 9.13 -7.72
C VAL A 109 0.86 8.32 -6.43
N GLU A 110 1.97 7.80 -5.91
CA GLU A 110 2.00 7.00 -4.68
C GLU A 110 2.75 7.74 -3.58
N CYS A 111 2.03 8.59 -2.87
CA CYS A 111 2.58 9.42 -1.82
C CYS A 111 1.89 9.19 -0.48
N TYR A 112 2.65 9.34 0.58
CA TYR A 112 2.22 9.16 1.96
C TYR A 112 2.61 10.39 2.78
N TYR A 113 1.71 10.84 3.64
CA TYR A 113 1.93 11.95 4.54
C TYR A 113 2.19 11.47 5.96
N SER A 114 3.17 12.07 6.62
CA SER A 114 3.46 11.89 8.03
C SER A 114 3.61 13.24 8.73
N ASP A 115 2.95 13.42 9.87
CA ASP A 115 3.08 14.61 10.70
C ASP A 115 3.90 14.38 12.00
N ASP A 116 4.37 13.16 12.19
CA ASP A 116 5.02 12.69 13.41
C ASP A 116 6.42 12.09 13.17
N HIS A 117 7.14 12.62 12.21
CA HIS A 117 8.50 12.19 11.87
C HIS A 117 8.59 10.69 11.55
N TYR A 118 7.75 10.21 10.62
CA TYR A 118 7.71 8.85 10.08
C TYR A 118 7.14 7.78 11.02
N GLU A 119 6.54 8.15 12.15
CA GLU A 119 5.92 7.17 13.04
C GLU A 119 4.64 6.59 12.44
N THR A 120 3.82 7.45 11.85
CA THR A 120 2.59 7.05 11.14
C THR A 120 2.51 7.70 9.77
N PHE A 121 1.84 7.02 8.86
CA PHE A 121 1.62 7.50 7.50
C PHE A 121 0.15 7.42 7.11
N LYS A 122 -0.27 8.36 6.27
CA LYS A 122 -1.56 8.32 5.59
C LYS A 122 -1.32 8.38 4.09
N ARG A 123 -1.97 7.50 3.34
CA ARG A 123 -1.87 7.53 1.89
C ARG A 123 -2.62 8.75 1.35
N ILE A 124 -1.96 9.55 0.52
CA ILE A 124 -2.57 10.71 -0.12
C ILE A 124 -3.39 10.23 -1.31
N ARG A 125 -4.68 10.57 -1.33
CA ARG A 125 -5.60 10.34 -2.44
C ARG A 125 -5.86 11.64 -3.18
N GLU A 126 -5.79 11.59 -4.47
CA GLU A 126 -6.10 12.73 -5.35
C GLU A 126 -7.56 12.74 -5.77
#